data_fd82621f722f9fab6062ff1034aca74d
#
_entry.id   fd82621f722f9fab6062ff1034aca74d
#
_cell.length_a   1.000
_cell.length_b   1.000
_cell.length_c   1.000
_cell.angle_alpha   90.00
_cell.angle_beta   90.00
_cell.angle_gamma   90.00
#
_symmetry.space_group_name_H-M   'P 1'
#
loop_
_entity.id
_entity.type
_entity.pdbx_description
1 polymer ?
#
loop_
_entity_poly.entity_id
_entity_poly.type
_entity_poly.pdbx_seq_one_letter_code
_entity_poly.pdbx_strand_id
1 'polypeptide(L)'
;MPGQNHPHHPKRPVTPGRHRGIGGVRGVLAALGAFSALLAVVAAATVLAPVDPAAAQAAARKTSGTVDGPPLDTPPDRLAAALDCPSDFPRSQREPVLLVHGTGVDAALNWGWNYAPALRAQGYDVCTVDLPARSTGDIQESAEYVVHAVAALHAATGRKADVVAHSQGGLQVRWGLTWWPGMRAAVDDVVSLGTPEHGTAAGDLLCALPCAAAAHQMKRGSAFLTALNSGDQTPGDVSYTSIFTRDDLVVTPYRTAAKEGARNIGIQEVCGIRLVTHIGLVYDSVAFRLVLDALGRAGPADPKRLPAGACWGDPYVPGVDAGDVLHATTVVAPAAATALATAAKTHREPALRPYAATGG
;
A
#
# COMPACT_ATOMS: atom_id res chain seq x y z
N MET A 1 -1.64 -2.06 68.23
CA MET A 1 -2.62 -1.12 68.82
C MET A 1 -2.54 0.22 68.08
N PRO A 2 -3.64 0.91 67.79
CA PRO A 2 -4.95 0.56 67.26
C PRO A 2 -5.07 1.08 65.79
N GLY A 3 -5.78 0.57 64.81
CA GLY A 3 -7.19 0.42 64.72
C GLY A 3 -7.84 1.68 64.17
N GLN A 4 -8.07 1.81 62.81
CA GLN A 4 -8.99 2.83 62.31
C GLN A 4 -9.88 2.21 61.20
N ASN A 5 -11.16 2.38 61.47
CA ASN A 5 -12.34 1.87 60.81
C ASN A 5 -12.58 2.50 59.42
N HIS A 6 -13.02 1.69 58.47
CA HIS A 6 -13.71 2.16 57.26
C HIS A 6 -15.23 2.24 57.54
N PRO A 7 -15.92 3.29 57.06
CA PRO A 7 -17.37 3.36 57.12
C PRO A 7 -18.01 2.66 55.91
N HIS A 8 -18.98 1.78 56.20
CA HIS A 8 -19.90 1.17 55.27
C HIS A 8 -20.89 2.20 54.71
N HIS A 9 -21.08 2.20 53.39
CA HIS A 9 -22.23 2.83 52.75
C HIS A 9 -23.32 1.81 52.46
N PRO A 10 -24.60 2.11 52.71
CA PRO A 10 -25.71 1.16 52.56
C PRO A 10 -26.24 1.09 51.14
N LYS A 11 -26.61 -0.14 50.75
CA LYS A 11 -27.28 -0.47 49.48
C LYS A 11 -28.73 0.02 49.51
N ARG A 12 -29.19 0.67 48.42
CA ARG A 12 -30.62 1.00 48.18
C ARG A 12 -31.35 -0.19 47.61
N PRO A 13 -32.64 -0.38 47.97
CA PRO A 13 -33.44 -1.53 47.57
C PRO A 13 -34.06 -1.35 46.15
N VAL A 14 -34.17 -2.48 45.46
CA VAL A 14 -34.84 -2.65 44.16
C VAL A 14 -36.32 -2.86 44.41
N THR A 15 -37.19 -2.10 43.75
CA THR A 15 -38.64 -2.31 43.73
C THR A 15 -39.08 -3.03 42.46
N PRO A 16 -39.99 -4.02 42.53
CA PRO A 16 -40.44 -4.77 41.36
C PRO A 16 -41.63 -4.09 40.68
N GLY A 17 -41.57 -3.93 39.37
CA GLY A 17 -42.64 -3.42 38.52
C GLY A 17 -43.61 -4.52 38.09
N ARG A 18 -44.86 -4.20 38.17
CA ARG A 18 -46.08 -5.03 38.00
C ARG A 18 -46.29 -5.49 36.55
N HIS A 19 -46.66 -6.77 36.44
CA HIS A 19 -47.36 -7.37 35.29
C HIS A 19 -48.80 -6.88 35.17
N ARG A 20 -49.26 -6.58 33.96
CA ARG A 20 -50.67 -6.63 33.48
C ARG A 20 -50.52 -7.10 32.02
N GLY A 21 -51.15 -8.18 31.56
CA GLY A 21 -52.48 -8.66 31.78
C GLY A 21 -53.07 -8.84 30.38
N ILE A 22 -53.29 -10.09 30.02
CA ILE A 22 -53.79 -10.61 28.74
C ILE A 22 -55.31 -10.36 28.65
N GLY A 23 -55.78 -10.06 27.44
CA GLY A 23 -57.20 -10.11 27.02
C GLY A 23 -57.35 -9.36 25.70
N GLY A 24 -57.97 -9.81 24.70
CA GLY A 24 -58.91 -10.86 24.43
C GLY A 24 -59.30 -10.74 22.94
N VAL A 25 -59.55 -11.88 22.36
CA VAL A 25 -59.97 -12.09 20.98
C VAL A 25 -61.45 -11.75 20.80
N ARG A 26 -61.84 -11.22 19.63
CA ARG A 26 -63.12 -11.31 18.87
C ARG A 26 -63.29 -10.00 18.09
N GLY A 27 -63.33 -9.98 16.78
CA GLY A 27 -64.19 -10.61 15.80
C GLY A 27 -64.98 -9.54 15.12
N VAL A 28 -64.96 -9.54 13.85
CA VAL A 28 -66.14 -9.38 12.96
C VAL A 28 -65.68 -8.98 11.55
N LEU A 29 -66.14 -9.80 10.64
CA LEU A 29 -66.06 -9.61 9.17
C LEU A 29 -66.91 -8.38 8.71
N ALA A 30 -66.54 -7.92 7.55
CA ALA A 30 -67.34 -7.44 6.45
C ALA A 30 -67.09 -5.95 6.04
N ALA A 31 -66.54 -5.76 4.86
CA ALA A 31 -67.24 -5.14 3.76
C ALA A 31 -66.32 -5.03 2.54
N LEU A 32 -66.73 -5.71 1.48
CA LEU A 32 -66.25 -5.55 0.10
C LEU A 32 -66.49 -4.12 -0.42
N GLY A 33 -65.46 -3.48 -0.87
CA GLY A 33 -65.58 -2.21 -1.59
C GLY A 33 -64.48 -2.16 -2.68
N ALA A 34 -64.90 -2.45 -3.90
CA ALA A 34 -64.05 -2.35 -5.09
C ALA A 34 -63.65 -0.91 -5.34
N PHE A 35 -62.34 -0.65 -5.38
CA PHE A 35 -61.77 0.51 -6.07
C PHE A 35 -60.64 0.00 -6.95
N SER A 36 -60.97 -0.12 -8.25
CA SER A 36 -60.02 -0.30 -9.32
C SER A 36 -59.21 0.99 -9.48
N ALA A 37 -58.03 1.08 -8.90
CA ALA A 37 -57.05 2.10 -9.23
C ALA A 37 -56.11 1.56 -10.27
N LEU A 38 -56.25 2.10 -11.47
CA LEU A 38 -55.39 1.88 -12.63
C LEU A 38 -53.96 2.33 -12.30
N LEU A 39 -53.07 1.38 -11.98
CA LEU A 39 -51.63 1.65 -11.92
C LEU A 39 -51.11 1.72 -13.35
N ALA A 40 -50.99 2.91 -13.89
CA ALA A 40 -50.18 3.18 -15.07
C ALA A 40 -48.71 3.03 -14.67
N VAL A 41 -48.14 1.85 -14.96
CA VAL A 41 -46.69 1.63 -14.94
C VAL A 41 -46.11 2.38 -16.14
N VAL A 42 -45.65 3.60 -15.90
CA VAL A 42 -44.75 4.27 -16.85
C VAL A 42 -43.42 3.56 -16.78
N ALA A 43 -43.25 2.60 -17.66
CA ALA A 43 -41.93 2.05 -17.97
C ALA A 43 -41.13 3.18 -18.64
N ALA A 44 -40.37 3.93 -17.88
CA ALA A 44 -39.30 4.76 -18.42
C ALA A 44 -38.25 3.81 -19.01
N ALA A 45 -38.39 3.50 -20.28
CA ALA A 45 -37.31 2.92 -21.07
C ALA A 45 -36.20 3.97 -21.12
N THR A 46 -35.22 3.85 -20.25
CA THR A 46 -33.94 4.52 -20.43
C THR A 46 -33.34 3.93 -21.70
N VAL A 47 -33.50 4.62 -22.81
CA VAL A 47 -32.78 4.37 -24.04
C VAL A 47 -31.32 4.64 -23.70
N LEU A 48 -30.58 3.59 -23.36
CA LEU A 48 -29.12 3.63 -23.35
C LEU A 48 -28.71 4.00 -24.77
N ALA A 49 -28.26 5.22 -24.97
CA ALA A 49 -27.66 5.65 -26.22
C ALA A 49 -26.57 4.63 -26.57
N PRO A 50 -26.50 4.14 -27.81
CA PRO A 50 -25.44 3.24 -28.22
C PRO A 50 -24.11 3.96 -27.98
N VAL A 51 -23.27 3.38 -27.11
CA VAL A 51 -21.91 3.89 -26.89
C VAL A 51 -21.18 3.70 -28.21
N ASP A 52 -20.79 4.80 -28.85
CA ASP A 52 -20.03 4.76 -30.08
C ASP A 52 -18.73 3.96 -29.82
N PRO A 53 -18.55 2.79 -30.47
CA PRO A 53 -17.37 1.97 -30.28
C PRO A 53 -16.07 2.71 -30.64
N ALA A 54 -16.15 3.72 -31.54
CA ALA A 54 -15.00 4.56 -31.86
C ALA A 54 -14.69 5.54 -30.70
N ALA A 55 -15.69 6.07 -30.00
CA ALA A 55 -15.50 6.91 -28.82
C ALA A 55 -14.96 6.10 -27.63
N ALA A 56 -15.45 4.86 -27.44
CA ALA A 56 -14.93 3.94 -26.42
C ALA A 56 -13.47 3.52 -26.73
N GLN A 57 -13.15 3.26 -28.01
CA GLN A 57 -11.77 2.99 -28.43
C GLN A 57 -10.87 4.23 -28.34
N ALA A 58 -11.38 5.42 -28.61
CA ALA A 58 -10.63 6.68 -28.45
C ALA A 58 -10.38 7.01 -26.97
N ALA A 59 -11.32 6.70 -26.08
CA ALA A 59 -11.13 6.78 -24.63
C ALA A 59 -10.11 5.75 -24.14
N ALA A 60 -10.20 4.50 -24.61
CA ALA A 60 -9.22 3.46 -24.32
C ALA A 60 -7.82 3.79 -24.85
N ARG A 61 -7.71 4.44 -26.02
CA ARG A 61 -6.43 4.94 -26.55
C ARG A 61 -5.85 6.12 -25.77
N LYS A 62 -6.69 6.95 -25.17
CA LYS A 62 -6.23 8.03 -24.25
C LYS A 62 -5.71 7.51 -22.93
N THR A 63 -6.15 6.32 -22.50
CA THR A 63 -5.68 5.65 -21.26
C THR A 63 -4.52 4.68 -21.50
N SER A 64 -4.21 4.31 -22.74
CA SER A 64 -3.01 3.56 -23.09
C SER A 64 -1.87 4.55 -23.38
N GLY A 65 -1.42 5.30 -22.37
CA GLY A 65 -0.14 5.98 -22.43
C GLY A 65 0.93 4.93 -22.65
N THR A 66 1.50 4.89 -23.87
CA THR A 66 2.70 4.08 -24.13
C THR A 66 3.80 4.67 -23.27
N VAL A 67 4.19 3.95 -22.22
CA VAL A 67 5.33 4.35 -21.40
C VAL A 67 6.58 4.14 -22.23
N ASP A 68 7.40 5.19 -22.38
CA ASP A 68 8.69 5.05 -23.05
C ASP A 68 9.54 4.02 -22.29
N GLY A 69 9.97 2.98 -22.99
CA GLY A 69 10.71 1.86 -22.42
C GLY A 69 10.36 0.52 -23.08
N PRO A 70 10.76 -0.60 -22.47
CA PRO A 70 10.38 -1.93 -22.92
C PRO A 70 8.86 -2.11 -22.99
N PRO A 71 8.32 -2.93 -23.92
CA PRO A 71 6.89 -3.25 -23.92
C PRO A 71 6.51 -3.94 -22.62
N LEU A 72 5.30 -3.66 -22.14
CA LEU A 72 4.72 -4.40 -21.02
C LEU A 72 4.13 -5.71 -21.56
N ASP A 73 4.56 -6.84 -20.98
CA ASP A 73 4.07 -8.17 -21.38
C ASP A 73 2.71 -8.50 -20.74
N THR A 74 2.40 -7.85 -19.63
CA THR A 74 1.13 -8.04 -18.90
C THR A 74 -0.03 -7.39 -19.68
N PRO A 75 -1.16 -8.10 -19.88
CA PRO A 75 -2.32 -7.56 -20.55
C PRO A 75 -2.83 -6.25 -19.94
N PRO A 76 -3.17 -5.23 -20.76
CA PRO A 76 -3.56 -3.91 -20.28
C PRO A 76 -4.78 -3.90 -19.34
N ASP A 77 -5.72 -4.80 -19.53
CA ASP A 77 -6.90 -4.98 -18.68
C ASP A 77 -6.53 -5.44 -17.27
N ARG A 78 -5.53 -6.32 -17.14
CA ARG A 78 -4.99 -6.74 -15.84
C ARG A 78 -4.24 -5.62 -15.14
N LEU A 79 -3.43 -4.86 -15.89
CA LEU A 79 -2.71 -3.72 -15.35
C LEU A 79 -3.68 -2.65 -14.83
N ALA A 80 -4.72 -2.34 -15.62
CA ALA A 80 -5.73 -1.36 -15.25
C ALA A 80 -6.58 -1.81 -14.05
N ALA A 81 -6.94 -3.09 -13.98
CA ALA A 81 -7.74 -3.64 -12.87
C ALA A 81 -7.00 -3.66 -11.54
N ALA A 82 -5.66 -3.60 -11.55
CA ALA A 82 -4.84 -3.61 -10.35
C ALA A 82 -4.67 -2.24 -9.70
N LEU A 83 -4.97 -1.17 -10.43
CA LEU A 83 -4.86 0.21 -9.94
C LEU A 83 -6.19 0.63 -9.29
N ASP A 84 -6.13 1.01 -8.02
CA ASP A 84 -7.27 1.58 -7.28
C ASP A 84 -7.00 3.03 -6.89
N CYS A 85 -7.81 3.93 -7.41
CA CYS A 85 -7.81 5.34 -7.09
C CYS A 85 -9.17 5.75 -6.54
N PRO A 86 -9.27 6.84 -5.73
CA PRO A 86 -10.56 7.38 -5.30
C PRO A 86 -11.46 7.70 -6.50
N SER A 87 -12.78 7.53 -6.35
CA SER A 87 -13.75 7.77 -7.41
C SER A 87 -13.78 9.23 -7.89
N ASP A 88 -13.30 10.17 -7.08
CA ASP A 88 -13.19 11.59 -7.37
C ASP A 88 -11.75 12.02 -7.76
N PHE A 89 -10.89 11.05 -8.12
CA PHE A 89 -9.53 11.31 -8.60
C PHE A 89 -9.53 11.86 -10.05
N PRO A 90 -8.70 12.86 -10.38
CA PRO A 90 -7.84 13.64 -9.49
C PRO A 90 -8.58 14.83 -8.86
N ARG A 91 -8.35 15.08 -7.59
CA ARG A 91 -8.97 16.17 -6.82
C ARG A 91 -7.97 17.22 -6.33
N SER A 92 -6.83 16.76 -5.88
CA SER A 92 -5.75 17.60 -5.35
C SER A 92 -4.96 18.31 -6.47
N GLN A 93 -4.32 19.41 -6.11
CA GLN A 93 -3.32 20.08 -6.96
C GLN A 93 -1.88 19.64 -6.63
N ARG A 94 -1.72 18.76 -5.62
CA ARG A 94 -0.44 18.13 -5.29
C ARG A 94 -0.16 16.97 -6.24
N GLU A 95 1.06 16.51 -6.26
CA GLU A 95 1.45 15.26 -6.92
C GLU A 95 0.60 14.12 -6.34
N PRO A 96 0.03 13.24 -7.21
CA PRO A 96 -0.70 12.07 -6.74
C PRO A 96 0.28 11.07 -6.13
N VAL A 97 -0.13 10.42 -5.04
CA VAL A 97 0.69 9.44 -4.34
C VAL A 97 0.28 8.02 -4.75
N LEU A 98 1.23 7.24 -5.24
CA LEU A 98 1.07 5.80 -5.46
C LEU A 98 1.66 5.03 -4.28
N LEU A 99 0.87 4.17 -3.64
CA LEU A 99 1.33 3.26 -2.60
C LEU A 99 1.56 1.86 -3.16
N VAL A 100 2.78 1.33 -2.99
CA VAL A 100 3.19 0.02 -3.51
C VAL A 100 3.49 -0.92 -2.34
N HIS A 101 2.73 -2.01 -2.23
CA HIS A 101 2.80 -2.94 -1.11
C HIS A 101 4.00 -3.91 -1.18
N GLY A 102 4.31 -4.55 -0.06
CA GLY A 102 5.35 -5.56 0.07
C GLY A 102 4.88 -6.99 -0.26
N THR A 103 5.73 -7.97 0.09
CA THR A 103 5.52 -9.40 -0.17
C THR A 103 4.41 -9.99 0.68
N GLY A 104 3.55 -10.82 0.07
CA GLY A 104 2.57 -11.66 0.74
C GLY A 104 1.31 -10.95 1.21
N VAL A 105 1.17 -9.67 0.93
CA VAL A 105 0.00 -8.85 1.25
C VAL A 105 -0.56 -8.24 -0.03
N ASP A 106 -1.72 -7.63 0.07
CA ASP A 106 -2.32 -6.75 -0.93
C ASP A 106 -2.30 -5.30 -0.43
N ALA A 107 -2.74 -4.38 -1.27
CA ALA A 107 -2.73 -2.95 -0.95
C ALA A 107 -3.61 -2.63 0.28
N ALA A 108 -4.75 -3.28 0.42
CA ALA A 108 -5.66 -3.07 1.55
C ALA A 108 -5.01 -3.49 2.88
N LEU A 109 -4.36 -4.66 2.92
CA LEU A 109 -3.66 -5.16 4.10
C LEU A 109 -2.43 -4.33 4.44
N ASN A 110 -1.70 -3.83 3.44
CA ASN A 110 -0.49 -3.04 3.68
C ASN A 110 -0.80 -1.58 4.04
N TRP A 111 -1.79 -0.95 3.37
CA TRP A 111 -1.96 0.50 3.38
C TRP A 111 -3.33 0.99 3.83
N GLY A 112 -4.37 0.14 3.78
CA GLY A 112 -5.76 0.56 3.93
C GLY A 112 -6.13 1.10 5.30
N TRP A 113 -5.37 0.76 6.33
CA TRP A 113 -5.63 1.12 7.74
C TRP A 113 -4.62 2.15 8.30
N ASN A 114 -3.63 2.57 7.51
CA ASN A 114 -2.54 3.42 7.97
C ASN A 114 -2.26 4.59 7.00
N TYR A 115 -1.27 4.45 6.10
CA TYR A 115 -0.82 5.54 5.22
C TYR A 115 -1.90 6.04 4.26
N ALA A 116 -2.74 5.17 3.69
CA ALA A 116 -3.72 5.61 2.71
C ALA A 116 -4.74 6.60 3.31
N PRO A 117 -5.45 6.30 4.41
CA PRO A 117 -6.34 7.28 5.03
C PRO A 117 -5.58 8.48 5.61
N ALA A 118 -4.39 8.29 6.17
CA ALA A 118 -3.62 9.39 6.76
C ALA A 118 -3.15 10.41 5.71
N LEU A 119 -2.65 9.97 4.56
CA LEU A 119 -2.25 10.85 3.45
C LEU A 119 -3.46 11.56 2.82
N ARG A 120 -4.59 10.84 2.66
CA ARG A 120 -5.85 11.46 2.20
C ARG A 120 -6.32 12.57 3.15
N ALA A 121 -6.19 12.37 4.46
CA ALA A 121 -6.49 13.39 5.47
C ALA A 121 -5.54 14.60 5.39
N GLN A 122 -4.33 14.43 4.85
CA GLN A 122 -3.40 15.51 4.54
C GLN A 122 -3.67 16.19 3.18
N GLY A 123 -4.71 15.77 2.45
CA GLY A 123 -5.13 16.36 1.18
C GLY A 123 -4.39 15.84 -0.05
N TYR A 124 -3.73 14.69 0.05
CA TYR A 124 -3.17 14.01 -1.12
C TYR A 124 -4.23 13.17 -1.85
N ASP A 125 -4.13 13.09 -3.15
CA ASP A 125 -4.76 12.04 -3.94
C ASP A 125 -3.92 10.77 -3.81
N VAL A 126 -4.50 9.71 -3.25
CA VAL A 126 -3.78 8.48 -2.95
C VAL A 126 -4.38 7.33 -3.74
N CYS A 127 -3.59 6.76 -4.63
CA CYS A 127 -3.89 5.53 -5.34
C CYS A 127 -3.06 4.37 -4.77
N THR A 128 -3.55 3.16 -4.94
CA THR A 128 -2.85 1.93 -4.58
C THR A 128 -2.77 1.00 -5.77
N VAL A 129 -1.79 0.11 -5.81
CA VAL A 129 -1.69 -0.92 -6.83
C VAL A 129 -1.58 -2.29 -6.18
N ASP A 130 -2.43 -3.23 -6.63
CA ASP A 130 -2.37 -4.63 -6.23
C ASP A 130 -1.44 -5.41 -7.15
N LEU A 131 -0.33 -5.90 -6.59
CA LEU A 131 0.65 -6.67 -7.33
C LEU A 131 0.22 -8.15 -7.45
N PRO A 132 0.47 -8.81 -8.59
CA PRO A 132 0.00 -10.16 -8.84
C PRO A 132 0.50 -11.15 -7.80
N ALA A 133 -0.33 -12.15 -7.48
CA ALA A 133 -0.02 -13.19 -6.50
C ALA A 133 0.47 -12.64 -5.14
N ARG A 134 -0.03 -11.48 -4.72
CA ARG A 134 0.44 -10.78 -3.50
C ARG A 134 1.95 -10.59 -3.49
N SER A 135 2.52 -10.23 -4.62
CA SER A 135 3.96 -9.98 -4.78
C SER A 135 4.86 -11.18 -4.45
N THR A 136 4.36 -12.43 -4.58
CA THR A 136 5.19 -13.65 -4.41
C THR A 136 5.74 -14.20 -5.72
N GLY A 137 5.26 -13.70 -6.87
CA GLY A 137 5.71 -14.05 -8.23
C GLY A 137 7.00 -13.37 -8.65
N ASP A 138 7.24 -13.33 -9.96
CA ASP A 138 8.40 -12.62 -10.54
C ASP A 138 8.28 -11.10 -10.31
N ILE A 139 9.31 -10.52 -9.70
CA ILE A 139 9.39 -9.07 -9.42
C ILE A 139 9.39 -8.27 -10.72
N GLN A 140 9.98 -8.78 -11.80
CA GLN A 140 10.03 -8.12 -13.10
C GLN A 140 8.61 -7.97 -13.70
N GLU A 141 7.77 -9.01 -13.59
CA GLU A 141 6.37 -8.94 -13.96
C GLU A 141 5.60 -7.95 -13.08
N SER A 142 5.80 -8.05 -11.77
CA SER A 142 5.14 -7.13 -10.81
C SER A 142 5.51 -5.67 -11.04
N ALA A 143 6.72 -5.38 -11.54
CA ALA A 143 7.16 -4.02 -11.85
C ALA A 143 6.34 -3.39 -12.99
N GLU A 144 5.82 -4.20 -13.94
CA GLU A 144 4.98 -3.67 -15.03
C GLU A 144 3.69 -3.03 -14.50
N TYR A 145 3.13 -3.55 -13.41
CA TYR A 145 1.96 -2.97 -12.74
C TYR A 145 2.27 -1.58 -12.17
N VAL A 146 3.46 -1.42 -11.59
CA VAL A 146 3.90 -0.12 -11.06
C VAL A 146 4.16 0.88 -12.19
N VAL A 147 4.83 0.45 -13.26
CA VAL A 147 5.07 1.26 -14.46
C VAL A 147 3.75 1.76 -15.04
N HIS A 148 2.76 0.86 -15.22
CA HIS A 148 1.44 1.22 -15.70
C HIS A 148 0.72 2.19 -14.76
N ALA A 149 0.75 1.93 -13.46
CA ALA A 149 0.11 2.78 -12.45
C ALA A 149 0.65 4.22 -12.49
N VAL A 150 1.98 4.39 -12.49
CA VAL A 150 2.61 5.71 -12.61
C VAL A 150 2.19 6.42 -13.90
N ALA A 151 2.20 5.71 -15.04
CA ALA A 151 1.76 6.27 -16.31
C ALA A 151 0.30 6.71 -16.29
N ALA A 152 -0.58 5.92 -15.68
CA ALA A 152 -2.00 6.23 -15.53
C ALA A 152 -2.22 7.48 -14.64
N LEU A 153 -1.51 7.60 -13.52
CA LEU A 153 -1.57 8.78 -12.66
C LEU A 153 -1.10 10.03 -13.40
N HIS A 154 0.04 9.93 -14.10
CA HIS A 154 0.57 11.03 -14.91
C HIS A 154 -0.40 11.44 -16.03
N ALA A 155 -0.98 10.47 -16.74
CA ALA A 155 -1.95 10.74 -17.80
C ALA A 155 -3.23 11.41 -17.26
N ALA A 156 -3.68 11.04 -16.07
CA ALA A 156 -4.88 11.60 -15.46
C ALA A 156 -4.67 13.02 -14.91
N THR A 157 -3.47 13.34 -14.45
CA THR A 157 -3.19 14.60 -13.72
C THR A 157 -2.34 15.59 -14.51
N GLY A 158 -1.57 15.14 -15.49
CA GLY A 158 -0.51 15.92 -16.14
C GLY A 158 0.67 16.23 -15.22
N ARG A 159 0.72 15.68 -14.01
CA ARG A 159 1.76 15.88 -13.00
C ARG A 159 2.61 14.62 -12.82
N LYS A 160 3.80 14.78 -12.27
CA LYS A 160 4.57 13.65 -11.78
C LYS A 160 3.86 12.99 -10.61
N ALA A 161 4.16 11.74 -10.34
CA ALA A 161 3.64 11.01 -9.19
C ALA A 161 4.70 10.86 -8.12
N ASP A 162 4.29 10.92 -6.87
CA ASP A 162 5.09 10.47 -5.74
C ASP A 162 4.84 8.99 -5.49
N VAL A 163 5.87 8.24 -5.13
CA VAL A 163 5.74 6.81 -4.88
C VAL A 163 6.24 6.47 -3.49
N VAL A 164 5.36 5.89 -2.66
CA VAL A 164 5.74 5.33 -1.36
C VAL A 164 5.63 3.81 -1.43
N ALA A 165 6.73 3.13 -1.18
CA ALA A 165 6.81 1.69 -1.32
C ALA A 165 7.28 1.02 -0.03
N HIS A 166 6.68 -0.11 0.33
CA HIS A 166 7.06 -0.91 1.49
C HIS A 166 7.79 -2.18 1.07
N SER A 167 8.90 -2.48 1.76
CA SER A 167 9.57 -3.77 1.60
C SER A 167 9.94 -4.05 0.13
N GLN A 168 9.62 -5.24 -0.39
CA GLN A 168 9.81 -5.61 -1.78
C GLN A 168 9.21 -4.60 -2.78
N GLY A 169 8.14 -3.87 -2.40
CA GLY A 169 7.52 -2.85 -3.25
C GLY A 169 8.51 -1.83 -3.82
N GLY A 170 9.54 -1.48 -3.06
CA GLY A 170 10.61 -0.61 -3.53
C GLY A 170 11.46 -1.21 -4.65
N LEU A 171 11.57 -2.54 -4.71
CA LEU A 171 12.29 -3.22 -5.80
C LEU A 171 11.53 -3.14 -7.12
N GLN A 172 10.18 -3.29 -7.12
CA GLN A 172 9.36 -3.09 -8.30
C GLN A 172 9.45 -1.65 -8.81
N VAL A 173 9.36 -0.67 -7.89
CA VAL A 173 9.52 0.76 -8.23
C VAL A 173 10.89 1.00 -8.87
N ARG A 174 11.96 0.55 -8.24
CA ARG A 174 13.32 0.72 -8.76
C ARG A 174 13.53 0.03 -10.10
N TRP A 175 12.98 -1.20 -10.27
CA TRP A 175 13.04 -1.92 -11.54
C TRP A 175 12.38 -1.10 -12.65
N GLY A 176 11.20 -0.55 -12.41
CA GLY A 176 10.51 0.35 -13.34
C GLY A 176 11.33 1.59 -13.67
N LEU A 177 11.88 2.26 -12.67
CA LEU A 177 12.71 3.46 -12.88
C LEU A 177 14.01 3.16 -13.62
N THR A 178 14.58 1.97 -13.46
CA THR A 178 15.81 1.59 -14.15
C THR A 178 15.57 1.37 -15.65
N TRP A 179 14.50 0.66 -16.01
CA TRP A 179 14.31 0.18 -17.37
C TRP A 179 13.30 1.00 -18.20
N TRP A 180 12.43 1.81 -17.58
CA TRP A 180 11.45 2.63 -18.27
C TRP A 180 11.76 4.14 -18.12
N PRO A 181 12.42 4.76 -19.12
CA PRO A 181 12.65 6.21 -19.11
C PRO A 181 11.37 7.03 -18.93
N GLY A 182 10.27 6.59 -19.53
CA GLY A 182 8.97 7.24 -19.36
C GLY A 182 8.44 7.23 -17.92
N MET A 183 8.72 6.17 -17.14
CA MET A 183 8.40 6.18 -15.73
C MET A 183 9.27 7.18 -14.95
N ARG A 184 10.57 7.27 -15.27
CA ARG A 184 11.45 8.27 -14.64
C ARG A 184 10.98 9.70 -14.86
N ALA A 185 10.50 9.99 -16.07
CA ALA A 185 10.00 11.33 -16.40
C ALA A 185 8.69 11.67 -15.65
N ALA A 186 7.94 10.64 -15.21
CA ALA A 186 6.64 10.77 -14.58
C ALA A 186 6.67 10.61 -13.04
N VAL A 187 7.84 10.45 -12.42
CA VAL A 187 7.99 10.35 -10.95
C VAL A 187 8.76 11.56 -10.43
N ASP A 188 8.33 12.09 -9.28
CA ASP A 188 8.99 13.16 -8.53
C ASP A 188 9.77 12.62 -7.34
N ASP A 189 9.06 12.04 -6.37
CA ASP A 189 9.64 11.46 -5.17
C ASP A 189 9.45 9.94 -5.09
N VAL A 190 10.47 9.25 -4.61
CA VAL A 190 10.40 7.84 -4.21
C VAL A 190 10.82 7.71 -2.77
N VAL A 191 9.89 7.24 -1.93
CA VAL A 191 10.19 6.89 -0.53
C VAL A 191 10.04 5.40 -0.34
N SER A 192 11.14 4.70 -0.08
CA SER A 192 11.17 3.27 0.25
C SER A 192 11.26 3.04 1.75
N LEU A 193 10.39 2.16 2.26
CA LEU A 193 10.29 1.76 3.66
C LEU A 193 10.78 0.32 3.80
N GLY A 194 11.99 0.11 4.32
CA GLY A 194 12.53 -1.21 4.57
C GLY A 194 12.71 -2.08 3.31
N THR A 195 13.03 -1.48 2.18
CA THR A 195 13.25 -2.23 0.93
C THR A 195 14.59 -2.98 0.97
N PRO A 196 14.62 -4.28 0.60
CA PRO A 196 15.86 -5.06 0.56
C PRO A 196 16.67 -4.73 -0.70
N GLU A 197 17.23 -3.52 -0.79
CA GLU A 197 17.93 -2.98 -1.97
C GLU A 197 19.12 -3.85 -2.40
N HIS A 198 19.78 -4.50 -1.41
CA HIS A 198 20.90 -5.42 -1.61
C HIS A 198 20.57 -6.83 -1.13
N GLY A 199 19.28 -7.18 -1.06
CA GLY A 199 18.78 -8.49 -0.66
C GLY A 199 18.68 -8.69 0.86
N THR A 200 18.27 -9.88 1.23
CA THR A 200 18.09 -10.26 2.64
C THR A 200 18.49 -11.70 2.90
N ALA A 201 19.07 -11.94 4.07
CA ALA A 201 19.38 -13.29 4.55
C ALA A 201 18.11 -14.16 4.72
N ALA A 202 16.95 -13.55 4.94
CA ALA A 202 15.68 -14.28 4.95
C ALA A 202 15.39 -14.93 3.58
N GLY A 203 15.73 -14.27 2.46
CA GLY A 203 15.65 -14.86 1.13
C GLY A 203 16.57 -16.06 0.97
N ASP A 204 17.81 -15.97 1.47
CA ASP A 204 18.76 -17.08 1.44
C ASP A 204 18.21 -18.29 2.21
N LEU A 205 17.65 -18.07 3.40
CA LEU A 205 17.08 -19.11 4.24
C LEU A 205 15.83 -19.75 3.62
N LEU A 206 14.91 -18.96 3.13
CA LEU A 206 13.66 -19.43 2.50
C LEU A 206 13.94 -20.29 1.27
N CYS A 207 14.99 -19.98 0.51
CA CYS A 207 15.35 -20.68 -0.72
C CYS A 207 16.44 -21.76 -0.55
N ALA A 208 16.70 -22.21 0.69
CA ALA A 208 17.42 -23.46 0.93
C ALA A 208 16.65 -24.69 0.37
N LEU A 209 15.35 -24.55 0.19
CA LEU A 209 14.42 -25.46 -0.50
C LEU A 209 13.71 -24.68 -1.62
N PRO A 210 12.95 -25.34 -2.51
CA PRO A 210 12.14 -24.64 -3.50
C PRO A 210 11.27 -23.56 -2.85
N CYS A 211 11.35 -22.32 -3.34
CA CYS A 211 10.72 -21.17 -2.75
C CYS A 211 9.96 -20.33 -3.80
N ALA A 212 9.25 -19.27 -3.35
CA ALA A 212 8.59 -18.34 -4.23
C ALA A 212 9.58 -17.60 -5.15
N ALA A 213 9.19 -17.26 -6.37
CA ALA A 213 10.03 -16.58 -7.35
C ALA A 213 10.63 -15.28 -6.78
N ALA A 214 9.82 -14.46 -6.15
CA ALA A 214 10.27 -13.22 -5.51
C ALA A 214 11.31 -13.46 -4.39
N ALA A 215 11.18 -14.56 -3.64
CA ALA A 215 12.17 -14.89 -2.61
C ALA A 215 13.54 -15.20 -3.20
N HIS A 216 13.59 -15.89 -4.34
CA HIS A 216 14.85 -16.08 -5.08
C HIS A 216 15.48 -14.75 -5.49
N GLN A 217 14.67 -13.82 -6.02
CA GLN A 217 15.12 -12.52 -6.49
C GLN A 217 15.56 -11.59 -5.35
N MET A 218 15.05 -11.79 -4.13
CA MET A 218 15.48 -11.06 -2.94
C MET A 218 16.68 -11.69 -2.20
N LYS A 219 17.23 -12.80 -2.68
CA LYS A 219 18.49 -13.33 -2.15
C LYS A 219 19.63 -12.35 -2.39
N ARG A 220 20.55 -12.29 -1.46
CA ARG A 220 21.78 -11.52 -1.65
C ARG A 220 22.57 -12.10 -2.84
N GLY A 221 22.96 -11.23 -3.78
CA GLY A 221 23.69 -11.63 -4.98
C GLY A 221 22.86 -12.39 -6.03
N SER A 222 21.52 -12.32 -5.95
CA SER A 222 20.65 -12.81 -7.02
C SER A 222 20.95 -12.14 -8.35
N ALA A 223 20.64 -12.79 -9.46
CA ALA A 223 20.81 -12.18 -10.79
C ALA A 223 19.96 -10.92 -10.93
N PHE A 224 18.73 -10.94 -10.37
CA PHE A 224 17.84 -9.76 -10.33
C PHE A 224 18.49 -8.56 -9.63
N LEU A 225 18.99 -8.73 -8.39
CA LEU A 225 19.63 -7.65 -7.66
C LEU A 225 20.97 -7.24 -8.25
N THR A 226 21.70 -8.18 -8.83
CA THR A 226 22.94 -7.87 -9.55
C THR A 226 22.66 -6.98 -10.74
N ALA A 227 21.66 -7.29 -11.56
CA ALA A 227 21.26 -6.46 -12.68
C ALA A 227 20.74 -5.08 -12.21
N LEU A 228 19.88 -5.06 -11.17
CA LEU A 228 19.31 -3.83 -10.63
C LEU A 228 20.35 -2.90 -10.02
N ASN A 229 21.44 -3.45 -9.46
CA ASN A 229 22.51 -2.69 -8.81
C ASN A 229 23.75 -2.48 -9.69
N SER A 230 23.71 -2.89 -10.97
CA SER A 230 24.88 -2.79 -11.86
C SER A 230 25.18 -1.39 -12.36
N GLY A 231 24.18 -0.49 -12.31
CA GLY A 231 24.27 0.89 -12.76
C GLY A 231 23.90 1.89 -11.67
N ASP A 232 23.40 3.05 -12.10
CA ASP A 232 22.89 4.08 -11.20
C ASP A 232 21.70 3.55 -10.40
N GLN A 233 21.82 3.53 -9.06
CA GLN A 233 20.76 3.06 -8.17
C GLN A 233 19.65 4.09 -7.96
N THR A 234 19.88 5.32 -8.39
CA THR A 234 18.94 6.46 -8.26
C THR A 234 18.77 7.18 -9.59
N PRO A 235 18.35 6.47 -10.66
CA PRO A 235 18.37 7.01 -12.02
C PRO A 235 17.37 8.15 -12.21
N GLY A 236 17.78 9.15 -12.99
CA GLY A 236 16.94 10.26 -13.43
C GLY A 236 16.87 11.43 -12.45
N ASP A 237 16.05 12.42 -12.81
CA ASP A 237 15.76 13.58 -11.97
C ASP A 237 14.58 13.25 -11.03
N VAL A 238 14.84 12.34 -10.11
CA VAL A 238 13.90 11.81 -9.12
C VAL A 238 14.54 11.93 -7.74
N SER A 239 13.76 12.32 -6.76
CA SER A 239 14.20 12.41 -5.37
C SER A 239 14.07 11.05 -4.69
N TYR A 240 15.12 10.55 -4.05
CA TYR A 240 15.13 9.24 -3.42
C TYR A 240 15.38 9.30 -1.93
N THR A 241 14.43 8.77 -1.14
CA THR A 241 14.56 8.56 0.30
C THR A 241 14.42 7.09 0.63
N SER A 242 15.38 6.51 1.35
CA SER A 242 15.27 5.16 1.91
C SER A 242 15.20 5.25 3.43
N ILE A 243 14.09 4.80 4.01
CA ILE A 243 13.84 4.76 5.45
C ILE A 243 13.89 3.31 5.91
N PHE A 244 14.71 3.02 6.90
CA PHE A 244 14.88 1.67 7.43
C PHE A 244 15.06 1.67 8.95
N THR A 245 15.04 0.49 9.55
CA THR A 245 15.15 0.32 11.00
C THR A 245 16.19 -0.74 11.33
N ARG A 246 16.97 -0.54 12.40
CA ARG A 246 17.90 -1.55 12.90
C ARG A 246 17.22 -2.77 13.52
N ASP A 247 15.92 -2.61 13.89
CA ASP A 247 15.12 -3.67 14.50
C ASP A 247 14.37 -4.50 13.43
N ASP A 248 14.80 -4.40 12.18
CA ASP A 248 14.25 -5.17 11.06
C ASP A 248 14.73 -6.63 11.14
N LEU A 249 13.78 -7.56 11.29
CA LEU A 249 14.04 -9.01 11.32
C LEU A 249 13.71 -9.67 9.97
N VAL A 250 13.22 -8.91 8.99
CA VAL A 250 12.87 -9.40 7.66
C VAL A 250 13.96 -9.03 6.66
N VAL A 251 14.37 -7.77 6.64
CA VAL A 251 15.47 -7.29 5.80
C VAL A 251 16.74 -7.27 6.65
N THR A 252 17.53 -8.35 6.53
CA THR A 252 18.73 -8.56 7.36
C THR A 252 19.94 -8.84 6.49
N PRO A 253 21.09 -8.23 6.79
CA PRO A 253 21.31 -7.13 7.73
C PRO A 253 20.53 -5.89 7.33
N TYR A 254 19.96 -5.15 8.29
CA TYR A 254 19.09 -3.99 8.01
C TYR A 254 19.70 -2.94 7.07
N ARG A 255 21.02 -2.81 7.05
CA ARG A 255 21.75 -1.89 6.16
C ARG A 255 21.69 -2.27 4.69
N THR A 256 21.21 -3.47 4.35
CA THR A 256 20.93 -3.83 2.94
C THR A 256 19.75 -3.03 2.36
N ALA A 257 19.01 -2.32 3.19
CA ALA A 257 18.00 -1.36 2.76
C ALA A 257 18.56 0.01 2.37
N ALA A 258 19.82 0.30 2.64
CA ALA A 258 20.46 1.52 2.17
C ALA A 258 20.70 1.44 0.65
N LYS A 259 20.52 2.58 -0.04
CA LYS A 259 20.63 2.72 -1.48
C LYS A 259 21.69 3.77 -1.81
N GLU A 260 22.60 3.47 -2.71
CA GLU A 260 23.58 4.44 -3.18
C GLU A 260 22.89 5.61 -3.91
N GLY A 261 23.34 6.83 -3.66
CA GLY A 261 22.74 8.05 -4.23
C GLY A 261 21.49 8.56 -3.51
N ALA A 262 20.80 7.73 -2.69
CA ALA A 262 19.60 8.14 -1.97
C ALA A 262 19.91 8.80 -0.62
N ARG A 263 18.93 9.52 -0.10
CA ARG A 263 18.92 9.92 1.31
C ARG A 263 18.55 8.70 2.18
N ASN A 264 19.53 8.09 2.80
CA ASN A 264 19.37 6.95 3.68
C ASN A 264 19.12 7.39 5.11
N ILE A 265 18.02 6.94 5.73
CA ILE A 265 17.59 7.37 7.07
C ILE A 265 17.25 6.14 7.91
N GLY A 266 18.10 5.83 8.90
CA GLY A 266 17.78 4.86 9.94
C GLY A 266 16.88 5.51 11.00
N ILE A 267 15.74 4.89 11.34
CA ILE A 267 14.83 5.44 12.37
C ILE A 267 15.56 5.72 13.69
N GLN A 268 16.47 4.82 14.09
CA GLN A 268 17.21 4.97 15.34
C GLN A 268 18.39 5.96 15.24
N GLU A 269 18.74 6.40 14.04
CA GLU A 269 19.67 7.51 13.81
C GLU A 269 18.96 8.86 14.08
N VAL A 270 17.64 8.88 13.92
CA VAL A 270 16.77 10.04 14.20
C VAL A 270 16.29 10.00 15.66
N CYS A 271 15.82 8.84 16.12
CA CYS A 271 15.18 8.64 17.43
C CYS A 271 15.78 7.43 18.15
N GLY A 272 16.93 7.58 18.77
CA GLY A 272 17.85 6.55 19.27
C GLY A 272 17.27 5.29 19.92
N ILE A 273 16.21 5.42 20.74
CA ILE A 273 15.60 4.30 21.48
C ILE A 273 14.25 3.85 20.92
N ARG A 274 13.84 4.38 19.75
CA ARG A 274 12.55 4.05 19.14
C ARG A 274 12.55 2.64 18.58
N LEU A 275 11.65 1.79 19.08
CA LEU A 275 11.46 0.42 18.56
C LEU A 275 10.51 0.44 17.37
N VAL A 276 11.02 0.09 16.22
CA VAL A 276 10.25 0.01 14.96
C VAL A 276 10.66 -1.26 14.23
N THR A 277 9.73 -2.18 14.07
CA THR A 277 9.97 -3.42 13.31
C THR A 277 9.82 -3.17 11.79
N HIS A 278 10.05 -4.17 10.97
CA HIS A 278 9.81 -4.12 9.52
C HIS A 278 8.40 -3.63 9.17
N ILE A 279 7.38 -4.28 9.76
CA ILE A 279 5.98 -3.85 9.59
C ILE A 279 5.73 -2.52 10.31
N GLY A 280 6.46 -2.24 11.38
CA GLY A 280 6.40 -0.98 12.10
C GLY A 280 6.60 0.25 11.24
N LEU A 281 7.38 0.16 10.17
CA LEU A 281 7.65 1.26 9.25
C LEU A 281 6.38 1.83 8.58
N VAL A 282 5.32 1.02 8.42
CA VAL A 282 4.06 1.47 7.82
C VAL A 282 3.04 2.03 8.82
N TYR A 283 3.37 2.06 10.12
CA TYR A 283 2.51 2.70 11.12
C TYR A 283 3.27 3.57 12.13
N ASP A 284 4.60 3.69 12.00
CA ASP A 284 5.41 4.55 12.84
C ASP A 284 5.25 6.03 12.47
N SER A 285 4.99 6.89 13.47
CA SER A 285 4.75 8.31 13.23
C SER A 285 5.99 9.06 12.75
N VAL A 286 7.21 8.64 13.11
CA VAL A 286 8.45 9.29 12.65
C VAL A 286 8.70 8.93 11.18
N ALA A 287 8.53 7.66 10.82
CA ALA A 287 8.60 7.23 9.43
C ALA A 287 7.58 8.00 8.56
N PHE A 288 6.33 8.12 9.02
CA PHE A 288 5.29 8.87 8.31
C PHE A 288 5.61 10.36 8.18
N ARG A 289 6.17 11.01 9.22
CA ARG A 289 6.60 12.42 9.15
C ARG A 289 7.73 12.62 8.14
N LEU A 290 8.66 11.67 8.03
CA LEU A 290 9.72 11.70 7.02
C LEU A 290 9.14 11.54 5.61
N VAL A 291 8.14 10.68 5.44
CA VAL A 291 7.41 10.58 4.18
C VAL A 291 6.74 11.90 3.84
N LEU A 292 6.00 12.51 4.77
CA LEU A 292 5.35 13.82 4.53
C LEU A 292 6.36 14.93 4.23
N ASP A 293 7.56 14.87 4.81
CA ASP A 293 8.62 15.84 4.55
C ASP A 293 9.18 15.70 3.12
N ALA A 294 9.34 14.47 2.61
CA ALA A 294 9.70 14.21 1.22
C ALA A 294 8.61 14.70 0.27
N LEU A 295 7.38 14.20 0.41
CA LEU A 295 6.26 14.52 -0.48
C LEU A 295 5.82 16.00 -0.47
N GLY A 296 6.14 16.73 0.57
CA GLY A 296 5.71 18.13 0.73
C GLY A 296 6.75 19.17 0.34
N ARG A 297 7.93 18.77 -0.15
CA ARG A 297 9.07 19.68 -0.41
C ARG A 297 9.92 19.16 -1.55
N ALA A 298 10.64 20.05 -2.20
CA ALA A 298 11.64 19.66 -3.17
C ALA A 298 12.80 18.90 -2.49
N GLY A 299 13.21 17.79 -3.09
CA GLY A 299 14.31 16.95 -2.65
C GLY A 299 13.94 15.96 -1.53
N PRO A 300 14.85 15.07 -1.15
CA PRO A 300 14.57 13.95 -0.26
C PRO A 300 14.27 14.40 1.18
N ALA A 301 13.67 13.52 1.99
CA ALA A 301 13.39 13.77 3.39
C ALA A 301 14.65 14.21 4.17
N ASP A 302 14.50 15.19 5.05
CA ASP A 302 15.55 15.60 5.97
C ASP A 302 15.09 15.50 7.43
N PRO A 303 15.67 14.60 8.23
CA PRO A 303 15.36 14.48 9.66
C PRO A 303 15.49 15.79 10.45
N LYS A 304 16.32 16.74 9.99
CA LYS A 304 16.48 18.04 10.63
C LYS A 304 15.24 18.93 10.53
N ARG A 305 14.33 18.63 9.60
CA ARG A 305 13.07 19.36 9.43
C ARG A 305 11.93 18.79 10.28
N LEU A 306 12.15 17.69 10.96
CA LEU A 306 11.15 17.14 11.87
C LEU A 306 10.91 18.11 13.04
N PRO A 307 9.67 18.25 13.51
CA PRO A 307 9.36 19.12 14.63
C PRO A 307 10.07 18.66 15.91
N ALA A 308 10.40 19.63 16.78
CA ALA A 308 10.93 19.30 18.10
C ALA A 308 9.97 18.35 18.83
N GLY A 309 10.51 17.30 19.45
CA GLY A 309 9.72 16.30 20.14
C GLY A 309 9.10 15.22 19.26
N ALA A 310 9.38 15.17 17.94
CA ALA A 310 8.86 14.14 17.04
C ALA A 310 9.10 12.69 17.53
N CYS A 311 10.20 12.48 18.27
CA CYS A 311 10.53 11.17 18.82
C CYS A 311 9.68 10.76 20.05
N TRP A 312 9.01 11.70 20.69
CA TRP A 312 8.33 11.51 21.98
C TRP A 312 6.81 11.69 21.90
N GLY A 313 6.29 12.10 20.75
CA GLY A 313 4.86 12.25 20.49
C GLY A 313 4.15 10.91 20.32
N ASP A 314 2.95 10.97 19.72
CA ASP A 314 2.19 9.78 19.36
C ASP A 314 3.09 8.81 18.58
N PRO A 315 3.18 7.53 18.99
CA PRO A 315 4.04 6.56 18.32
C PRO A 315 3.54 6.16 16.94
N TYR A 316 2.27 6.40 16.62
CA TYR A 316 1.62 5.88 15.42
C TYR A 316 1.27 6.97 14.41
N VAL A 317 1.06 6.55 13.17
CA VAL A 317 0.48 7.35 12.10
C VAL A 317 -0.89 7.90 12.55
N PRO A 318 -1.26 9.15 12.21
CA PRO A 318 -2.57 9.68 12.56
C PRO A 318 -3.72 8.78 12.13
N GLY A 319 -4.60 8.45 13.06
CA GLY A 319 -5.73 7.54 12.86
C GLY A 319 -5.44 6.07 13.13
N VAL A 320 -4.21 5.71 13.46
CA VAL A 320 -3.81 4.36 13.88
C VAL A 320 -3.78 4.29 15.40
N ASP A 321 -4.30 3.22 15.98
CA ASP A 321 -4.28 2.95 17.41
C ASP A 321 -3.59 1.62 17.76
N ALA A 322 -3.54 1.28 19.05
CA ALA A 322 -2.94 0.03 19.51
C ALA A 322 -3.69 -1.23 19.04
N GLY A 323 -5.00 -1.11 18.78
CA GLY A 323 -5.81 -2.19 18.21
C GLY A 323 -5.41 -2.50 16.77
N ASP A 324 -5.16 -1.47 15.97
CA ASP A 324 -4.67 -1.60 14.60
C ASP A 324 -3.27 -2.23 14.57
N VAL A 325 -2.39 -1.85 15.50
CA VAL A 325 -1.06 -2.46 15.62
C VAL A 325 -1.15 -3.94 16.03
N LEU A 326 -2.07 -4.28 16.92
CA LEU A 326 -2.36 -5.67 17.26
C LEU A 326 -2.87 -6.43 16.03
N HIS A 327 -3.78 -5.85 15.25
CA HIS A 327 -4.25 -6.41 13.99
C HIS A 327 -3.09 -6.63 12.99
N ALA A 328 -2.19 -5.67 12.85
CA ALA A 328 -1.02 -5.82 11.97
C ALA A 328 -0.15 -7.03 12.35
N THR A 329 0.03 -7.27 13.64
CA THR A 329 0.85 -8.39 14.13
C THR A 329 0.14 -9.74 14.10
N THR A 330 -1.18 -9.75 14.32
CA THR A 330 -1.98 -10.99 14.44
C THR A 330 -2.67 -11.41 13.15
N VAL A 331 -2.86 -10.51 12.21
CA VAL A 331 -3.53 -10.77 10.93
C VAL A 331 -2.61 -10.53 9.74
N VAL A 332 -2.02 -9.33 9.61
CA VAL A 332 -1.24 -8.96 8.42
C VAL A 332 0.03 -9.80 8.31
N ALA A 333 0.81 -9.92 9.39
CA ALA A 333 2.04 -10.70 9.38
C ALA A 333 1.81 -12.20 9.11
N PRO A 334 0.83 -12.88 9.75
CA PRO A 334 0.49 -14.26 9.41
C PRO A 334 -0.06 -14.43 7.99
N ALA A 335 -0.82 -13.45 7.47
CA ALA A 335 -1.30 -13.49 6.09
C ALA A 335 -0.14 -13.47 5.08
N ALA A 336 0.86 -12.61 5.31
CA ALA A 336 2.07 -12.56 4.49
C ALA A 336 2.86 -13.87 4.55
N ALA A 337 3.04 -14.44 5.74
CA ALA A 337 3.69 -15.73 5.91
C ALA A 337 2.94 -16.87 5.21
N THR A 338 1.61 -16.87 5.30
CA THR A 338 0.75 -17.85 4.62
C THR A 338 0.86 -17.73 3.10
N ALA A 339 0.83 -16.50 2.56
CA ALA A 339 0.97 -16.27 1.13
C ALA A 339 2.32 -16.78 0.61
N LEU A 340 3.41 -16.53 1.33
CA LEU A 340 4.72 -17.09 1.01
C LEU A 340 4.75 -18.62 1.11
N ALA A 341 4.12 -19.19 2.13
CA ALA A 341 4.07 -20.64 2.32
C ALA A 341 3.28 -21.35 1.21
N THR A 342 2.21 -20.74 0.70
CA THR A 342 1.31 -21.29 -0.32
C THR A 342 1.64 -20.85 -1.74
N ALA A 343 2.56 -19.90 -1.93
CA ALA A 343 3.00 -19.43 -3.25
C ALA A 343 3.52 -20.59 -4.12
N ALA A 344 3.39 -20.43 -5.44
CA ALA A 344 4.04 -21.33 -6.39
C ALA A 344 5.55 -21.37 -6.15
N LYS A 345 6.08 -22.59 -6.04
CA LYS A 345 7.50 -22.80 -5.73
C LYS A 345 8.30 -23.00 -7.01
N THR A 346 9.48 -22.41 -7.05
CA THR A 346 10.47 -22.65 -8.11
C THR A 346 11.78 -23.16 -7.52
N HIS A 347 12.54 -23.89 -8.32
CA HIS A 347 13.88 -24.37 -7.93
C HIS A 347 14.99 -23.35 -8.25
N ARG A 348 14.67 -22.35 -9.04
CA ARG A 348 15.63 -21.35 -9.54
C ARG A 348 14.98 -19.98 -9.57
N GLU A 349 15.83 -18.98 -9.51
CA GLU A 349 15.45 -17.60 -9.80
C GLU A 349 14.88 -17.49 -11.22
N PRO A 350 13.83 -16.71 -11.45
CA PRO A 350 13.38 -16.33 -12.80
C PRO A 350 14.53 -15.76 -13.62
N ALA A 351 14.58 -16.11 -14.89
CA ALA A 351 15.55 -15.51 -15.81
C ALA A 351 15.29 -13.99 -15.95
N LEU A 352 16.37 -13.23 -16.11
CA LEU A 352 16.24 -11.81 -16.42
C LEU A 352 15.50 -11.61 -17.74
N ARG A 353 14.66 -10.59 -17.81
CA ARG A 353 14.03 -10.15 -19.05
C ARG A 353 15.12 -9.71 -20.04
N PRO A 354 14.90 -9.86 -21.36
CA PRO A 354 15.93 -9.54 -22.36
C PRO A 354 16.52 -8.13 -22.23
N TYR A 355 15.69 -7.14 -21.90
CA TYR A 355 16.12 -5.77 -21.72
C TYR A 355 17.06 -5.57 -20.51
N ALA A 356 16.98 -6.43 -19.50
CA ALA A 356 17.83 -6.38 -18.31
C ALA A 356 19.06 -7.31 -18.42
N ALA A 357 19.02 -8.29 -19.32
CA ALA A 357 20.12 -9.23 -19.53
C ALA A 357 21.27 -8.67 -20.38
N THR A 358 21.00 -7.64 -21.20
CA THR A 358 21.99 -7.05 -22.12
C THR A 358 22.92 -6.03 -21.45
N GLY A 359 22.73 -5.76 -20.15
CA GLY A 359 23.56 -4.86 -19.35
C GLY A 359 23.51 -3.41 -19.85
N GLY A 360 23.22 -2.44 -19.04
CA GLY A 360 23.38 -1.06 -19.43
C GLY A 360 24.86 -0.70 -19.66
#